data_67c18df7ec198730df498f9accbe2fee
#
_entry.id   67c18df7ec198730df498f9accbe2fee
#
_cell.length_a   1.000
_cell.length_b   1.000
_cell.length_c   1.000
_cell.angle_alpha   90.00
_cell.angle_beta   90.00
_cell.angle_gamma   90.00
#
_symmetry.space_group_name_H-M   'P 1'
#
loop_
_entity.id
_entity.type
_entity.pdbx_description
1 polymer ?
#
loop_
_entity_poly.entity_id
_entity_poly.type
_entity_poly.pdbx_seq_one_letter_code
_entity_poly.pdbx_strand_id
1 'polypeptide(L)'
;MQSMELEAESIDFIKKSCKNVDNIILNDKFLQLKEIGRHKYTNTYDHSIRVAVGAAIIADKLGGNVESAIRVGLLHDMCFVKMEERKAHGGHYNFYHPIEAAENADKEFGITVEEQRAIKAHMFPMAVRIPTSRIALALTLSDKLVAIYEGLYGVRMLRKMMISIYARSFEPVVLQLAYAE
;
A
#
# COMPACT_ATOMS: atom_id res chain seq x y z
N MET A 1 -13.31 -16.05 7.24
CA MET A 1 -13.73 -15.33 8.44
C MET A 1 -12.60 -14.42 8.94
N GLN A 2 -11.46 -14.94 9.27
CA GLN A 2 -10.30 -14.21 9.82
C GLN A 2 -9.70 -13.12 8.90
N SER A 3 -9.64 -13.33 7.58
CA SER A 3 -9.18 -12.29 6.63
C SER A 3 -10.13 -11.09 6.52
N MET A 4 -11.41 -11.30 6.72
CA MET A 4 -12.42 -10.23 6.71
C MET A 4 -12.37 -9.38 8.01
N GLU A 5 -12.06 -10.00 9.14
CA GLU A 5 -11.87 -9.28 10.42
C GLU A 5 -10.67 -8.36 10.36
N LEU A 6 -9.55 -8.83 9.81
CA LEU A 6 -8.33 -8.04 9.63
C LEU A 6 -8.50 -6.85 8.66
N GLU A 7 -9.27 -7.05 7.61
CA GLU A 7 -9.62 -5.96 6.69
C GLU A 7 -10.45 -4.90 7.42
N ALA A 8 -11.43 -5.32 8.22
CA ALA A 8 -12.28 -4.43 8.99
C ALA A 8 -11.48 -3.62 10.03
N GLU A 9 -10.55 -4.25 10.75
CA GLU A 9 -9.69 -3.58 11.73
C GLU A 9 -8.72 -2.59 11.07
N SER A 10 -8.14 -2.96 9.92
CA SER A 10 -7.27 -2.08 9.14
C SER A 10 -8.03 -0.85 8.64
N ILE A 11 -9.25 -1.03 8.15
CA ILE A 11 -10.11 0.06 7.71
C ILE A 11 -10.51 0.96 8.90
N ASP A 12 -10.83 0.39 10.06
CA ASP A 12 -11.15 1.15 11.26
C ASP A 12 -9.97 2.01 11.73
N PHE A 13 -8.75 1.43 11.75
CA PHE A 13 -7.52 2.18 12.04
C PHE A 13 -7.32 3.35 11.06
N ILE A 14 -7.47 3.10 9.76
CA ILE A 14 -7.31 4.11 8.71
C ILE A 14 -8.35 5.23 8.89
N LYS A 15 -9.62 4.91 9.16
CA LYS A 15 -10.70 5.88 9.40
C LYS A 15 -10.45 6.74 10.62
N LYS A 16 -9.91 6.19 11.69
CA LYS A 16 -9.54 6.93 12.91
C LYS A 16 -8.35 7.86 12.68
N SER A 17 -7.43 7.50 11.79
CA SER A 17 -6.16 8.20 11.58
C SER A 17 -6.15 9.17 10.39
N CYS A 18 -7.13 9.10 9.50
CA CYS A 18 -7.21 9.94 8.29
C CYS A 18 -8.63 10.49 8.11
N LYS A 19 -8.75 11.81 8.12
CA LYS A 19 -10.03 12.50 7.88
C LYS A 19 -10.48 12.30 6.43
N ASN A 20 -11.80 12.18 6.23
CA ASN A 20 -12.40 12.04 4.89
C ASN A 20 -11.89 10.84 4.06
N VAL A 21 -11.25 9.86 4.68
CA VAL A 21 -10.74 8.67 3.98
C VAL A 21 -11.85 7.83 3.36
N ASP A 22 -13.08 7.95 3.86
CA ASP A 22 -14.26 7.31 3.27
C ASP A 22 -14.46 7.70 1.80
N ASN A 23 -14.09 8.94 1.43
CA ASN A 23 -14.12 9.40 0.04
C ASN A 23 -13.20 8.58 -0.88
N ILE A 24 -12.15 7.96 -0.33
CA ILE A 24 -11.25 7.07 -1.08
C ILE A 24 -11.77 5.64 -1.02
N ILE A 25 -12.00 5.11 0.18
CA ILE A 25 -12.31 3.69 0.40
C ILE A 25 -13.64 3.27 -0.25
N LEU A 26 -14.62 4.18 -0.29
CA LEU A 26 -15.95 3.94 -0.87
C LEU A 26 -16.06 4.40 -2.33
N ASN A 27 -15.00 4.94 -2.91
CA ASN A 27 -15.00 5.40 -4.29
C ASN A 27 -14.99 4.23 -5.27
N ASP A 28 -15.84 4.28 -6.28
CA ASP A 28 -15.98 3.20 -7.28
C ASP A 28 -14.67 2.92 -8.03
N LYS A 29 -13.87 3.95 -8.32
CA LYS A 29 -12.56 3.76 -8.96
C LYS A 29 -11.58 3.02 -8.03
N PHE A 30 -11.55 3.36 -6.75
CA PHE A 30 -10.72 2.65 -5.80
C PHE A 30 -11.19 1.21 -5.60
N LEU A 31 -12.51 0.97 -5.54
CA LEU A 31 -13.09 -0.37 -5.42
C LEU A 31 -12.79 -1.28 -6.63
N GLN A 32 -12.59 -0.73 -7.84
CA GLN A 32 -12.15 -1.49 -9.01
C GLN A 32 -10.79 -2.18 -8.80
N LEU A 33 -9.95 -1.71 -7.88
CA LEU A 33 -8.68 -2.37 -7.53
C LEU A 33 -8.86 -3.79 -6.98
N LYS A 34 -10.06 -4.16 -6.52
CA LYS A 34 -10.42 -5.54 -6.14
C LYS A 34 -10.34 -6.50 -7.32
N GLU A 35 -10.56 -6.01 -8.54
CA GLU A 35 -10.50 -6.79 -9.76
C GLU A 35 -9.07 -6.90 -10.34
N ILE A 36 -8.14 -6.09 -9.84
CA ILE A 36 -6.76 -6.08 -10.30
C ILE A 36 -5.93 -7.05 -9.47
N GLY A 37 -5.64 -8.23 -10.03
CA GLY A 37 -4.80 -9.24 -9.39
C GLY A 37 -3.35 -8.75 -9.24
N ARG A 38 -2.75 -9.00 -8.06
CA ARG A 38 -1.35 -8.64 -7.77
C ARG A 38 -0.45 -9.87 -7.63
N HIS A 39 -0.80 -10.76 -6.74
CA HIS A 39 -0.18 -12.07 -6.53
C HIS A 39 -1.26 -13.14 -6.51
N LYS A 40 -0.86 -14.42 -6.50
CA LYS A 40 -1.77 -15.57 -6.57
C LYS A 40 -2.96 -15.51 -5.58
N TYR A 41 -2.80 -14.78 -4.46
CA TYR A 41 -3.76 -14.77 -3.34
C TYR A 41 -4.20 -13.38 -2.91
N THR A 42 -3.78 -12.30 -3.60
CA THR A 42 -4.10 -10.92 -3.23
C THR A 42 -4.51 -10.10 -4.45
N ASN A 43 -5.36 -9.11 -4.23
CA ASN A 43 -5.69 -8.07 -5.19
C ASN A 43 -5.02 -6.74 -4.80
N THR A 44 -5.06 -5.76 -5.68
CA THR A 44 -4.43 -4.46 -5.45
C THR A 44 -5.12 -3.66 -4.33
N TYR A 45 -6.44 -3.83 -4.15
CA TYR A 45 -7.19 -3.18 -3.06
C TYR A 45 -6.67 -3.62 -1.69
N ASP A 46 -6.64 -4.93 -1.41
CA ASP A 46 -6.20 -5.47 -0.12
C ASP A 46 -4.75 -5.11 0.17
N HIS A 47 -3.90 -5.13 -0.86
CA HIS A 47 -2.52 -4.67 -0.77
C HIS A 47 -2.45 -3.20 -0.36
N SER A 48 -3.20 -2.32 -1.02
CA SER A 48 -3.21 -0.88 -0.74
C SER A 48 -3.68 -0.57 0.69
N ILE A 49 -4.67 -1.30 1.20
CA ILE A 49 -5.10 -1.17 2.61
C ILE A 49 -3.95 -1.51 3.57
N ARG A 50 -3.24 -2.63 3.36
CA ARG A 50 -2.10 -3.03 4.19
C ARG A 50 -0.95 -2.03 4.11
N VAL A 51 -0.64 -1.55 2.91
CA VAL A 51 0.40 -0.53 2.69
C VAL A 51 0.05 0.77 3.38
N ALA A 52 -1.21 1.20 3.36
CA ALA A 52 -1.65 2.41 4.04
C ALA A 52 -1.44 2.33 5.56
N VAL A 53 -1.77 1.20 6.18
CA VAL A 53 -1.53 0.96 7.62
C VAL A 53 -0.03 1.01 7.94
N GLY A 54 0.78 0.29 7.19
CA GLY A 54 2.24 0.27 7.40
C GLY A 54 2.88 1.64 7.16
N ALA A 55 2.45 2.37 6.12
CA ALA A 55 2.94 3.72 5.83
C ALA A 55 2.58 4.70 6.94
N ALA A 56 1.38 4.62 7.51
CA ALA A 56 0.97 5.42 8.66
C ALA A 56 1.90 5.23 9.87
N ILE A 57 2.15 3.98 10.24
CA ILE A 57 2.99 3.61 11.38
C ILE A 57 4.45 4.07 11.16
N ILE A 58 4.99 3.87 9.96
CA ILE A 58 6.35 4.30 9.63
C ILE A 58 6.45 5.82 9.61
N ALA A 59 5.46 6.52 9.01
CA ALA A 59 5.45 7.97 8.97
C ALA A 59 5.40 8.59 10.36
N ASP A 60 4.57 8.06 11.27
CA ASP A 60 4.51 8.48 12.66
C ASP A 60 5.89 8.40 13.34
N LYS A 61 6.56 7.26 13.22
CA LYS A 61 7.91 7.04 13.76
C LYS A 61 8.98 7.97 13.15
N LEU A 62 8.81 8.36 11.90
CA LEU A 62 9.69 9.30 11.21
C LEU A 62 9.32 10.77 11.47
N GLY A 63 8.26 11.05 12.21
CA GLY A 63 7.72 12.40 12.39
C GLY A 63 7.17 13.00 11.09
N GLY A 64 6.66 12.15 10.20
CA GLY A 64 5.99 12.54 8.97
C GLY A 64 4.49 12.76 9.15
N ASN A 65 3.81 13.22 8.10
CA ASN A 65 2.36 13.39 8.11
C ASN A 65 1.67 12.05 7.93
N VAL A 66 1.00 11.56 8.99
CA VAL A 66 0.31 10.26 9.03
C VAL A 66 -0.87 10.22 8.04
N GLU A 67 -1.65 11.31 7.95
CA GLU A 67 -2.79 11.38 7.05
C GLU A 67 -2.37 11.28 5.58
N SER A 68 -1.35 12.06 5.18
CA SER A 68 -0.77 11.95 3.84
C SER A 68 -0.15 10.58 3.57
N ALA A 69 0.49 9.96 4.57
CA ALA A 69 1.05 8.61 4.42
C ALA A 69 -0.04 7.56 4.17
N ILE A 70 -1.18 7.65 4.87
CA ILE A 70 -2.36 6.81 4.61
C ILE A 70 -2.86 7.03 3.17
N ARG A 71 -3.05 8.28 2.76
CA ARG A 71 -3.56 8.62 1.43
C ARG A 71 -2.66 8.05 0.33
N VAL A 72 -1.34 8.29 0.41
CA VAL A 72 -0.42 7.74 -0.60
C VAL A 72 -0.35 6.21 -0.54
N GLY A 73 -0.49 5.60 0.64
CA GLY A 73 -0.56 4.16 0.79
C GLY A 73 -1.77 3.54 0.10
N LEU A 74 -2.95 4.17 0.21
CA LEU A 74 -4.15 3.73 -0.50
C LEU A 74 -4.01 3.91 -2.02
N LEU A 75 -3.43 5.02 -2.47
CA LEU A 75 -3.49 5.46 -3.86
C LEU A 75 -2.29 5.05 -4.71
N HIS A 76 -1.20 4.51 -4.12
CA HIS A 76 0.08 4.31 -4.80
C HIS A 76 0.02 3.36 -6.00
N ASP A 77 -0.93 2.45 -6.01
CA ASP A 77 -1.12 1.44 -7.05
C ASP A 77 -2.44 1.61 -7.84
N MET A 78 -2.96 2.83 -7.95
CA MET A 78 -4.12 3.15 -8.80
C MET A 78 -3.80 3.08 -10.30
N CYS A 79 -3.25 1.94 -10.73
CA CYS A 79 -2.99 1.59 -12.11
C CYS A 79 -3.91 0.42 -12.49
N PHE A 80 -4.78 0.62 -13.50
CA PHE A 80 -5.83 -0.32 -13.86
C PHE A 80 -5.43 -1.32 -14.95
N VAL A 81 -4.15 -1.39 -15.30
CA VAL A 81 -3.62 -2.34 -16.28
C VAL A 81 -3.59 -3.74 -15.68
N LYS A 82 -4.40 -4.65 -16.20
CA LYS A 82 -4.45 -6.04 -15.78
C LYS A 82 -3.13 -6.76 -16.08
N MET A 83 -2.84 -7.80 -15.32
CA MET A 83 -1.56 -8.54 -15.41
C MET A 83 -1.29 -9.07 -16.83
N GLU A 84 -2.34 -9.52 -17.52
CA GLU A 84 -2.28 -10.05 -18.88
C GLU A 84 -1.92 -8.96 -19.91
N GLU A 85 -2.31 -7.72 -19.64
CA GLU A 85 -2.15 -6.57 -20.55
C GLU A 85 -0.81 -5.86 -20.34
N ARG A 86 -0.10 -6.12 -19.24
CA ARG A 86 1.15 -5.42 -18.88
C ARG A 86 2.24 -5.48 -19.94
N LYS A 87 2.32 -6.60 -20.67
CA LYS A 87 3.31 -6.75 -21.76
C LYS A 87 2.96 -5.92 -23.01
N ALA A 88 1.68 -5.73 -23.28
CA ALA A 88 1.19 -4.98 -24.42
C ALA A 88 1.13 -3.47 -24.16
N HIS A 89 1.11 -3.05 -22.90
CA HIS A 89 0.98 -1.63 -22.50
C HIS A 89 2.18 -0.76 -22.91
N GLY A 90 3.34 -1.37 -23.22
CA GLY A 90 4.56 -0.65 -23.53
C GLY A 90 5.39 -0.27 -22.30
N GLY A 91 6.67 -0.60 -22.34
CA GLY A 91 7.58 -0.37 -21.22
C GLY A 91 7.46 -1.37 -20.07
N HIS A 92 8.39 -1.26 -19.13
CA HIS A 92 8.42 -2.15 -17.97
C HIS A 92 7.44 -1.64 -16.89
N TYR A 93 6.60 -2.53 -16.35
CA TYR A 93 5.56 -2.20 -15.38
C TYR A 93 6.05 -1.32 -14.21
N ASN A 94 7.22 -1.64 -13.66
CA ASN A 94 7.78 -0.89 -12.52
C ASN A 94 8.11 0.58 -12.83
N PHE A 95 8.19 0.97 -14.11
CA PHE A 95 8.50 2.35 -14.51
C PHE A 95 7.25 3.16 -14.83
N TYR A 96 6.22 2.55 -15.43
CA TYR A 96 5.04 3.29 -15.84
C TYR A 96 3.92 3.32 -14.78
N HIS A 97 3.69 2.19 -14.05
CA HIS A 97 2.56 2.15 -13.11
C HIS A 97 2.61 3.21 -12.00
N PRO A 98 3.79 3.61 -11.44
CA PRO A 98 3.81 4.68 -10.43
C PRO A 98 3.41 6.04 -11.01
N ILE A 99 3.65 6.25 -12.30
CA ILE A 99 3.27 7.49 -12.99
C ILE A 99 1.76 7.50 -13.21
N GLU A 100 1.22 6.43 -13.78
CA GLU A 100 -0.23 6.29 -13.98
C GLU A 100 -1.01 6.32 -12.66
N ALA A 101 -0.51 5.65 -11.63
CA ALA A 101 -1.14 5.68 -10.32
C ALA A 101 -1.22 7.09 -9.75
N ALA A 102 -0.14 7.88 -9.87
CA ALA A 102 -0.13 9.27 -9.42
C ALA A 102 -1.08 10.16 -10.24
N GLU A 103 -1.17 9.95 -11.55
CA GLU A 103 -2.08 10.69 -12.43
C GLU A 103 -3.54 10.36 -12.16
N ASN A 104 -3.86 9.07 -11.98
CA ASN A 104 -5.20 8.63 -11.63
C ASN A 104 -5.62 9.12 -10.24
N ALA A 105 -4.70 9.06 -9.26
CA ALA A 105 -4.94 9.56 -7.92
C ALA A 105 -5.18 11.08 -7.89
N ASP A 106 -4.41 11.84 -8.66
CA ASP A 106 -4.60 13.29 -8.77
C ASP A 106 -5.93 13.65 -9.42
N LYS A 107 -6.25 13.00 -10.53
CA LYS A 107 -7.50 13.21 -11.26
C LYS A 107 -8.73 12.91 -10.42
N GLU A 108 -8.70 11.86 -9.60
CA GLU A 108 -9.87 11.39 -8.88
C GLU A 108 -10.00 12.03 -7.48
N PHE A 109 -8.87 12.28 -6.80
CA PHE A 109 -8.86 12.68 -5.39
C PHE A 109 -8.14 14.00 -5.10
N GLY A 110 -7.55 14.66 -6.11
CA GLY A 110 -6.85 15.93 -5.93
C GLY A 110 -5.72 15.81 -4.89
N ILE A 111 -4.66 15.06 -5.22
CA ILE A 111 -3.54 14.84 -4.31
C ILE A 111 -2.53 16.00 -4.38
N THR A 112 -1.79 16.22 -3.30
CA THR A 112 -0.74 17.25 -3.24
C THR A 112 0.46 16.90 -4.11
N VAL A 113 1.29 17.88 -4.45
CA VAL A 113 2.55 17.66 -5.19
C VAL A 113 3.50 16.73 -4.43
N GLU A 114 3.50 16.77 -3.08
CA GLU A 114 4.31 15.89 -2.26
C GLU A 114 3.80 14.45 -2.34
N GLU A 115 2.48 14.25 -2.28
CA GLU A 115 1.84 12.94 -2.44
C GLU A 115 2.10 12.36 -3.84
N GLN A 116 2.00 13.18 -4.90
CA GLN A 116 2.35 12.74 -6.26
C GLN A 116 3.80 12.28 -6.36
N ARG A 117 4.74 13.05 -5.78
CA ARG A 117 6.17 12.68 -5.77
C ARG A 117 6.40 11.39 -4.99
N ALA A 118 5.72 11.21 -3.86
CA ALA A 118 5.80 9.99 -3.07
C ALA A 118 5.32 8.77 -3.86
N ILE A 119 4.16 8.85 -4.50
CA ILE A 119 3.63 7.77 -5.33
C ILE A 119 4.58 7.46 -6.49
N LYS A 120 5.07 8.48 -7.22
CA LYS A 120 6.02 8.28 -8.34
C LYS A 120 7.35 7.67 -7.92
N ALA A 121 7.73 7.73 -6.64
CA ALA A 121 9.00 7.22 -6.13
C ALA A 121 8.90 5.84 -5.46
N HIS A 122 7.69 5.29 -5.22
CA HIS A 122 7.52 4.10 -4.37
C HIS A 122 8.23 2.85 -4.89
N MET A 123 8.51 2.78 -6.19
CA MET A 123 9.24 1.64 -6.79
C MET A 123 10.76 1.68 -6.60
N PHE A 124 11.30 2.65 -5.87
CA PHE A 124 12.74 2.65 -5.53
C PHE A 124 13.10 1.38 -4.70
N PRO A 125 14.28 0.72 -4.93
CA PRO A 125 15.32 1.04 -5.91
C PRO A 125 15.10 0.45 -7.31
N MET A 126 14.01 -0.27 -7.56
CA MET A 126 13.73 -0.89 -8.87
C MET A 126 13.45 0.14 -9.97
N ALA A 127 12.99 1.33 -9.60
CA ALA A 127 12.94 2.52 -10.46
C ALA A 127 13.83 3.62 -9.89
N VAL A 128 14.32 4.52 -10.75
CA VAL A 128 15.40 5.48 -10.43
C VAL A 128 14.96 6.62 -9.51
N ARG A 129 13.65 6.83 -9.29
CA ARG A 129 13.13 7.94 -8.49
C ARG A 129 13.36 7.69 -6.99
N ILE A 130 14.21 8.51 -6.38
CA ILE A 130 14.55 8.41 -4.94
C ILE A 130 13.43 9.02 -4.10
N PRO A 131 12.96 8.35 -3.02
CA PRO A 131 12.03 8.92 -2.06
C PRO A 131 12.72 10.02 -1.24
N THR A 132 12.32 11.28 -1.41
CA THR A 132 12.98 12.45 -0.80
C THR A 132 12.23 13.05 0.38
N SER A 133 11.01 12.58 0.68
CA SER A 133 10.24 13.02 1.84
C SER A 133 9.97 11.88 2.80
N ARG A 134 9.56 12.22 4.03
CA ARG A 134 9.23 11.22 5.07
C ARG A 134 8.05 10.34 4.64
N ILE A 135 7.03 10.91 3.99
CA ILE A 135 5.90 10.14 3.49
C ILE A 135 6.30 9.24 2.30
N ALA A 136 7.20 9.72 1.42
CA ALA A 136 7.71 8.91 0.32
C ALA A 136 8.54 7.73 0.82
N LEU A 137 9.38 7.94 1.83
CA LEU A 137 10.15 6.88 2.47
C LEU A 137 9.24 5.89 3.18
N ALA A 138 8.25 6.37 3.94
CA ALA A 138 7.28 5.53 4.63
C ALA A 138 6.49 4.66 3.65
N LEU A 139 5.99 5.24 2.55
CA LEU A 139 5.31 4.51 1.49
C LEU A 139 6.22 3.43 0.89
N THR A 140 7.43 3.80 0.45
CA THR A 140 8.36 2.88 -0.21
C THR A 140 8.72 1.69 0.70
N LEU A 141 9.00 1.93 1.96
CA LEU A 141 9.31 0.88 2.93
C LEU A 141 8.10 -0.01 3.18
N SER A 142 6.93 0.58 3.42
CA SER A 142 5.70 -0.18 3.66
C SER A 142 5.35 -1.08 2.47
N ASP A 143 5.35 -0.55 1.25
CA ASP A 143 5.06 -1.33 0.03
C ASP A 143 6.00 -2.54 -0.10
N LYS A 144 7.31 -2.36 0.10
CA LYS A 144 8.27 -3.47 0.02
C LYS A 144 8.02 -4.52 1.11
N LEU A 145 7.77 -4.10 2.33
CA LEU A 145 7.51 -5.00 3.44
C LEU A 145 6.22 -5.80 3.23
N VAL A 146 5.14 -5.14 2.79
CA VAL A 146 3.88 -5.81 2.47
C VAL A 146 4.04 -6.75 1.27
N ALA A 147 4.75 -6.35 0.21
CA ALA A 147 5.01 -7.19 -0.95
C ALA A 147 5.82 -8.46 -0.58
N ILE A 148 6.82 -8.34 0.30
CA ILE A 148 7.56 -9.49 0.83
C ILE A 148 6.63 -10.40 1.63
N TYR A 149 5.83 -9.83 2.54
CA TYR A 149 4.85 -10.59 3.32
C TYR A 149 3.89 -11.37 2.43
N GLU A 150 3.30 -10.73 1.43
CA GLU A 150 2.37 -11.35 0.48
C GLU A 150 3.04 -12.41 -0.39
N GLY A 151 4.27 -12.17 -0.84
CA GLY A 151 5.07 -13.15 -1.59
C GLY A 151 5.42 -14.40 -0.78
N LEU A 152 5.56 -14.26 0.55
CA LEU A 152 5.89 -15.35 1.47
C LEU A 152 4.66 -16.05 2.05
N TYR A 153 3.45 -15.64 1.68
CA TYR A 153 2.21 -16.18 2.26
C TYR A 153 2.07 -17.71 2.14
N GLY A 154 2.72 -18.32 1.14
CA GLY A 154 2.78 -19.79 0.99
C GLY A 154 3.92 -20.49 1.77
N VAL A 155 4.80 -19.73 2.44
CA VAL A 155 5.98 -20.27 3.13
C VAL A 155 5.87 -20.06 4.65
N ARG A 156 5.22 -21.00 5.31
CA ARG A 156 4.82 -20.93 6.74
C ARG A 156 5.94 -20.50 7.70
N MET A 157 7.18 -20.92 7.47
CA MET A 157 8.32 -20.62 8.36
C MET A 157 8.80 -19.18 8.20
N LEU A 158 8.93 -18.69 6.97
CA LEU A 158 9.34 -17.30 6.67
C LEU A 158 8.26 -16.32 7.12
N ARG A 159 6.99 -16.68 6.98
CA ARG A 159 5.86 -15.93 7.52
C ARG A 159 5.99 -15.74 9.03
N LYS A 160 6.23 -16.80 9.82
CA LYS A 160 6.42 -16.69 11.27
C LYS A 160 7.59 -15.81 11.66
N MET A 161 8.69 -15.87 10.93
CA MET A 161 9.87 -15.04 11.17
C MET A 161 9.58 -13.54 10.88
N MET A 162 8.95 -13.24 9.76
CA MET A 162 8.56 -11.87 9.40
C MET A 162 7.57 -11.28 10.41
N ILE A 163 6.59 -12.06 10.84
CA ILE A 163 5.65 -11.71 11.91
C ILE A 163 6.39 -11.35 13.20
N SER A 164 7.37 -12.15 13.62
CA SER A 164 8.15 -11.91 14.84
C SER A 164 8.95 -10.60 14.76
N ILE A 165 9.53 -10.30 13.60
CA ILE A 165 10.26 -9.04 13.37
C ILE A 165 9.29 -7.85 13.40
N TYR A 166 8.16 -7.97 12.73
CA TYR A 166 7.12 -6.93 12.67
C TYR A 166 6.48 -6.68 14.03
N ALA A 167 6.11 -7.74 14.77
CA ALA A 167 5.52 -7.63 16.10
C ALA A 167 6.43 -6.87 17.07
N ARG A 168 7.74 -7.10 17.01
CA ARG A 168 8.72 -6.36 17.85
C ARG A 168 8.85 -4.88 17.48
N SER A 169 8.54 -4.53 16.23
CA SER A 169 8.74 -3.17 15.71
C SER A 169 7.46 -2.34 15.71
N PHE A 170 6.30 -2.96 15.73
CA PHE A 170 5.00 -2.35 15.40
C PHE A 170 3.83 -2.90 16.23
N GLU A 171 4.01 -3.26 17.53
CA GLU A 171 2.86 -3.53 18.40
C GLU A 171 1.91 -2.31 18.45
N PRO A 172 0.61 -2.45 18.29
CA PRO A 172 -0.29 -3.60 18.37
C PRO A 172 -0.89 -4.08 17.03
N VAL A 173 -0.77 -3.35 15.94
CA VAL A 173 -1.48 -3.62 14.67
C VAL A 173 -0.94 -4.88 13.97
N VAL A 174 0.34 -5.20 14.14
CA VAL A 174 0.98 -6.34 13.48
C VAL A 174 0.71 -7.66 14.20
N LEU A 175 0.46 -7.66 15.50
CA LEU A 175 0.04 -8.87 16.22
C LEU A 175 -1.28 -9.40 15.68
N GLN A 176 -2.21 -8.52 15.30
CA GLN A 176 -3.47 -8.91 14.68
C GLN A 176 -3.29 -9.55 13.29
N LEU A 177 -2.35 -9.04 12.49
CA LEU A 177 -1.98 -9.64 11.20
C LEU A 177 -1.27 -10.99 11.36
N ALA A 178 -0.66 -11.24 12.52
CA ALA A 178 0.16 -12.40 12.81
C ALA A 178 -0.61 -13.65 13.23
N TYR A 179 -1.73 -13.47 13.92
CA TYR A 179 -2.54 -14.57 14.48
C TYR A 179 -3.75 -14.93 13.62
N ALA A 180 -3.86 -14.38 12.41
CA ALA A 180 -4.83 -14.77 11.43
C ALA A 180 -4.44 -16.10 10.74
N GLU A 181 -4.59 -17.22 11.42
CA GLU A 181 -4.57 -18.60 10.87
C GLU A 181 -5.96 -19.10 10.56
#